data_057b26e2920f2069d98b7a47bf73d8f9
#
_entry.id   057b26e2920f2069d98b7a47bf73d8f9
#
_cell.length_a   1.000
_cell.length_b   1.000
_cell.length_c   1.000
_cell.angle_alpha   90.00
_cell.angle_beta   90.00
_cell.angle_gamma   90.00
#
_symmetry.space_group_name_H-M   'P 1'
#
loop_
_entity.id
_entity.type
_entity.pdbx_description
1 polymer ?
#
loop_
_entity_poly.entity_id
_entity_poly.type
_entity_poly.pdbx_seq_one_letter_code
_entity_poly.pdbx_strand_id
1 'polypeptide(L)'
;MCRHLAYLGPPADLASLLLAPPHSLLRQSYAPVDMRGGGGINVDGFGVGWYHPGSDVPVRYRRALPMWTDTSFVALAPTVRSGAVLAAVRSASPGMPVVETACAPFTAGPWLFSHNGRIIGWPGSVTALAARLPVADLLTLDAPTDAALLWALVRHRLRAGEPPDVVLAEVAAEVTAAAPGSRLNLLFTDGTVIVATTVHHALSVRHGGDGVLVASEPTDHGSG
;
A
#
# COMPACT_ATOMS: atom_id res chain seq x y z
N MET A 1 2.04 -9.32 8.96
CA MET A 1 2.23 -7.87 8.70
C MET A 1 2.31 -7.69 7.19
N CYS A 2 1.56 -6.75 6.61
CA CYS A 2 1.57 -6.47 5.18
C CYS A 2 2.96 -6.06 4.68
N ARG A 3 3.18 -6.09 3.37
CA ARG A 3 4.31 -5.48 2.67
C ARG A 3 3.78 -4.66 1.51
N HIS A 4 4.45 -3.60 1.16
CA HIS A 4 4.12 -2.80 0.00
C HIS A 4 5.36 -2.26 -0.70
N LEU A 5 5.15 -1.86 -1.96
CA LEU A 5 6.18 -1.33 -2.83
C LEU A 5 5.57 -0.30 -3.75
N ALA A 6 6.25 0.82 -3.98
CA ALA A 6 5.95 1.77 -5.04
C ALA A 6 7.18 1.99 -5.92
N TYR A 7 6.94 2.12 -7.21
CA TYR A 7 7.96 2.42 -8.22
C TYR A 7 7.53 3.64 -9.04
N LEU A 8 8.48 4.50 -9.32
CA LEU A 8 8.33 5.61 -10.26
C LEU A 8 9.63 5.74 -11.07
N GLY A 9 9.53 5.67 -12.41
CA GLY A 9 10.71 5.72 -13.28
C GLY A 9 10.43 5.31 -14.72
N PRO A 10 11.44 4.97 -15.50
CA PRO A 10 11.27 4.44 -16.86
C PRO A 10 10.34 3.24 -16.88
N PRO A 11 9.49 3.06 -17.91
CA PRO A 11 8.54 1.96 -17.96
C PRO A 11 9.21 0.59 -17.83
N ALA A 12 8.87 -0.14 -16.74
CA ALA A 12 9.33 -1.49 -16.44
C ALA A 12 8.14 -2.47 -16.43
N ASP A 13 8.38 -3.74 -16.71
CA ASP A 13 7.33 -4.75 -16.60
C ASP A 13 7.08 -5.12 -15.13
N LEU A 14 5.83 -5.49 -14.81
CA LEU A 14 5.46 -5.80 -13.43
C LEU A 14 6.22 -7.02 -12.87
N ALA A 15 6.63 -7.97 -13.72
CA ALA A 15 7.38 -9.13 -13.26
C ALA A 15 8.77 -8.73 -12.79
N SER A 16 9.46 -7.84 -13.50
CA SER A 16 10.78 -7.32 -13.12
C SER A 16 10.76 -6.53 -11.81
N LEU A 17 9.62 -5.88 -11.48
CA LEU A 17 9.46 -5.11 -10.24
C LEU A 17 9.02 -5.97 -9.05
N LEU A 18 8.12 -6.93 -9.28
CA LEU A 18 7.35 -7.58 -8.20
C LEU A 18 7.67 -9.06 -8.00
N LEU A 19 8.21 -9.75 -9.03
CA LEU A 19 8.39 -11.20 -9.04
C LEU A 19 9.85 -11.63 -9.15
N ALA A 20 10.61 -11.02 -10.05
CA ALA A 20 11.96 -11.45 -10.41
C ALA A 20 13.09 -11.10 -9.41
N PRO A 21 13.06 -9.98 -8.68
CA PRO A 21 14.13 -9.66 -7.74
C PRO A 21 14.31 -10.76 -6.69
N PRO A 22 15.57 -11.01 -6.22
CA PRO A 22 15.85 -12.07 -5.23
C PRO A 22 15.03 -11.95 -3.96
N HIS A 23 14.71 -10.73 -3.52
CA HIS A 23 13.84 -10.43 -2.41
C HIS A 23 12.63 -9.60 -2.87
N SER A 24 11.99 -10.05 -3.95
CA SER A 24 10.79 -9.43 -4.55
C SER A 24 9.62 -9.35 -3.58
N LEU A 25 8.61 -8.54 -3.90
CA LEU A 25 7.38 -8.48 -3.12
C LEU A 25 6.71 -9.86 -3.02
N LEU A 26 6.77 -10.66 -4.09
CA LEU A 26 6.36 -12.06 -4.07
C LEU A 26 7.13 -12.85 -2.99
N ARG A 27 8.46 -12.74 -2.95
CA ARG A 27 9.29 -13.43 -1.96
C ARG A 27 9.00 -12.94 -0.55
N GLN A 28 8.88 -11.64 -0.34
CA GLN A 28 8.53 -11.03 0.95
C GLN A 28 7.15 -11.49 1.46
N SER A 29 6.25 -11.93 0.58
CA SER A 29 4.92 -12.38 0.99
C SER A 29 4.94 -13.67 1.81
N TYR A 30 5.96 -14.54 1.63
CA TYR A 30 6.08 -15.81 2.36
C TYR A 30 7.42 -16.01 3.08
N ALA A 31 8.44 -15.23 2.75
CA ALA A 31 9.76 -15.29 3.36
C ALA A 31 10.33 -13.87 3.61
N PRO A 32 9.62 -13.03 4.40
CA PRO A 32 10.13 -11.72 4.77
C PRO A 32 11.37 -11.86 5.66
N VAL A 33 12.29 -10.90 5.58
CA VAL A 33 13.49 -10.81 6.43
C VAL A 33 13.21 -9.95 7.65
N ASP A 34 12.51 -8.83 7.48
CA ASP A 34 12.17 -7.94 8.57
C ASP A 34 10.81 -8.32 9.18
N MET A 35 10.86 -9.06 10.28
CA MET A 35 9.66 -9.48 11.03
C MET A 35 9.46 -8.71 12.33
N ARG A 36 10.02 -7.51 12.46
CA ARG A 36 9.84 -6.64 13.64
C ARG A 36 8.34 -6.40 13.91
N GLY A 37 7.94 -6.60 15.17
CA GLY A 37 6.55 -6.48 15.60
C GLY A 37 5.67 -7.69 15.28
N GLY A 38 6.27 -8.84 14.95
CA GLY A 38 5.59 -10.09 14.63
C GLY A 38 5.01 -10.07 13.21
N GLY A 39 4.70 -11.22 12.69
CA GLY A 39 4.11 -11.39 11.37
C GLY A 39 4.92 -12.41 10.58
N GLY A 40 4.21 -13.22 9.85
CA GLY A 40 4.77 -14.25 9.01
C GLY A 40 4.28 -14.05 7.58
N ILE A 41 3.65 -15.06 7.07
CA ILE A 41 3.20 -15.17 5.69
C ILE A 41 2.03 -14.22 5.41
N ASN A 42 2.02 -13.58 4.25
CA ASN A 42 0.95 -12.69 3.79
C ASN A 42 0.01 -13.47 2.85
N VAL A 43 -0.98 -14.15 3.43
CA VAL A 43 -1.88 -15.08 2.73
C VAL A 43 -3.25 -14.48 2.40
N ASP A 44 -3.57 -13.31 2.95
CA ASP A 44 -4.94 -12.78 2.98
C ASP A 44 -5.22 -11.81 1.83
N GLY A 45 -4.39 -11.87 0.80
CA GLY A 45 -4.58 -11.14 -0.43
C GLY A 45 -3.39 -10.32 -0.90
N PHE A 46 -3.52 -9.80 -2.10
CA PHE A 46 -2.58 -8.88 -2.72
C PHE A 46 -3.29 -7.96 -3.71
N GLY A 47 -2.60 -6.92 -4.12
CA GLY A 47 -3.03 -6.10 -5.24
C GLY A 47 -1.89 -5.31 -5.84
N VAL A 48 -2.10 -4.95 -7.10
CA VAL A 48 -1.18 -4.15 -7.90
C VAL A 48 -1.98 -3.08 -8.63
N GLY A 49 -1.52 -1.83 -8.52
CA GLY A 49 -2.02 -0.70 -9.30
C GLY A 49 -0.91 -0.16 -10.19
N TRP A 50 -1.25 0.23 -11.40
CA TRP A 50 -0.30 0.81 -12.36
C TRP A 50 -0.97 1.83 -13.26
N TYR A 51 -0.18 2.75 -13.79
CA TYR A 51 -0.67 3.77 -14.72
C TYR A 51 -0.36 3.36 -16.16
N HIS A 52 -1.35 3.49 -17.02
CA HIS A 52 -1.20 3.25 -18.46
C HIS A 52 -0.86 4.57 -19.17
N PRO A 53 0.03 4.57 -20.16
CA PRO A 53 0.28 5.77 -20.97
C PRO A 53 -1.01 6.39 -21.53
N GLY A 54 -1.20 7.70 -21.30
CA GLY A 54 -2.38 8.43 -21.76
C GLY A 54 -3.61 8.37 -20.82
N SER A 55 -3.46 7.81 -19.61
CA SER A 55 -4.53 7.80 -18.60
C SER A 55 -3.98 8.21 -17.23
N ASP A 56 -4.61 9.19 -16.63
CA ASP A 56 -4.31 9.58 -15.22
C ASP A 56 -4.98 8.63 -14.21
N VAL A 57 -5.93 7.80 -14.67
CA VAL A 57 -6.62 6.83 -13.81
C VAL A 57 -5.86 5.50 -13.84
N PRO A 58 -5.39 5.01 -12.68
CA PRO A 58 -4.66 3.76 -12.62
C PRO A 58 -5.56 2.55 -12.89
N VAL A 59 -4.98 1.53 -13.51
CA VAL A 59 -5.54 0.17 -13.56
C VAL A 59 -5.20 -0.54 -12.27
N ARG A 60 -6.11 -1.38 -11.78
CA ARG A 60 -5.92 -2.11 -10.53
C ARG A 60 -6.30 -3.58 -10.67
N TYR A 61 -5.41 -4.46 -10.22
CA TYR A 61 -5.63 -5.89 -10.06
C TYR A 61 -5.57 -6.25 -8.57
N ARG A 62 -6.59 -6.93 -8.04
CA ARG A 62 -6.66 -7.37 -6.64
C ARG A 62 -7.21 -8.78 -6.51
N ARG A 63 -6.73 -9.53 -5.51
CA ARG A 63 -7.21 -10.86 -5.17
C ARG A 63 -7.12 -11.10 -3.66
N ALA A 64 -8.13 -11.77 -3.10
CA ALA A 64 -8.15 -12.21 -1.70
C ALA A 64 -7.54 -13.61 -1.56
N LEU A 65 -6.35 -13.80 -2.13
CA LEU A 65 -5.58 -15.05 -2.08
C LEU A 65 -4.08 -14.74 -2.07
N PRO A 66 -3.22 -15.68 -1.67
CA PRO A 66 -1.79 -15.47 -1.67
C PRO A 66 -1.24 -15.18 -3.08
N MET A 67 -0.35 -14.17 -3.19
CA MET A 67 0.20 -13.73 -4.47
C MET A 67 0.87 -14.88 -5.26
N TRP A 68 1.54 -15.82 -4.58
CA TRP A 68 2.23 -16.95 -5.21
C TRP A 68 1.30 -18.03 -5.77
N THR A 69 0.01 -17.99 -5.45
CA THR A 69 -0.98 -18.95 -5.98
C THR A 69 -1.71 -18.43 -7.21
N ASP A 70 -1.55 -17.15 -7.55
CA ASP A 70 -2.22 -16.56 -8.71
C ASP A 70 -1.41 -16.72 -9.99
N THR A 71 -1.58 -17.85 -10.64
CA THR A 71 -0.92 -18.16 -11.92
C THR A 71 -1.31 -17.21 -13.04
N SER A 72 -2.52 -16.64 -13.00
CA SER A 72 -2.98 -15.63 -13.96
C SER A 72 -2.20 -14.34 -13.83
N PHE A 73 -1.96 -13.88 -12.60
CA PHE A 73 -1.13 -12.70 -12.36
C PHE A 73 0.32 -12.93 -12.79
N VAL A 74 0.88 -14.10 -12.47
CA VAL A 74 2.26 -14.46 -12.89
C VAL A 74 2.40 -14.42 -14.42
N ALA A 75 1.41 -14.91 -15.16
CA ALA A 75 1.40 -14.86 -16.62
C ALA A 75 1.20 -13.43 -17.17
N LEU A 76 0.39 -12.61 -16.50
CA LEU A 76 0.10 -11.23 -16.90
C LEU A 76 1.28 -10.28 -16.65
N ALA A 77 1.96 -10.43 -15.51
CA ALA A 77 2.96 -9.48 -15.02
C ALA A 77 4.07 -9.13 -16.04
N PRO A 78 4.63 -10.06 -16.84
CA PRO A 78 5.64 -9.74 -17.85
C PRO A 78 5.09 -8.92 -19.03
N THR A 79 3.78 -8.89 -19.26
CA THR A 79 3.15 -8.24 -20.40
C THR A 79 2.74 -6.80 -20.12
N VAL A 80 2.64 -6.41 -18.85
CA VAL A 80 2.23 -5.06 -18.42
C VAL A 80 3.46 -4.23 -18.09
N ARG A 81 3.64 -3.12 -18.79
CA ARG A 81 4.72 -2.15 -18.55
C ARG A 81 4.16 -0.82 -18.06
N SER A 82 4.78 -0.27 -17.01
CA SER A 82 4.37 1.02 -16.46
C SER A 82 5.56 1.76 -15.85
N GLY A 83 5.51 3.09 -15.91
CA GLY A 83 6.45 3.98 -15.24
C GLY A 83 6.07 4.29 -13.79
N ALA A 84 4.83 3.96 -13.37
CA ALA A 84 4.39 4.18 -12.01
C ALA A 84 3.53 2.99 -11.53
N VAL A 85 3.94 2.38 -10.43
CA VAL A 85 3.34 1.16 -9.87
C VAL A 85 3.24 1.29 -8.35
N LEU A 86 2.12 0.83 -7.76
CA LEU A 86 2.00 0.58 -6.33
C LEU A 86 1.43 -0.82 -6.11
N ALA A 87 2.12 -1.64 -5.32
CA ALA A 87 1.72 -3.01 -5.05
C ALA A 87 1.77 -3.32 -3.55
N ALA A 88 0.91 -4.23 -3.10
CA ALA A 88 0.88 -4.66 -1.71
C ALA A 88 0.48 -6.14 -1.58
N VAL A 89 1.03 -6.79 -0.55
CA VAL A 89 0.60 -8.11 -0.06
C VAL A 89 0.06 -7.97 1.36
N ARG A 90 -0.96 -8.75 1.68
CA ARG A 90 -1.76 -8.55 2.88
C ARG A 90 -1.67 -9.74 3.84
N SER A 91 -1.56 -9.39 5.12
CA SER A 91 -1.87 -10.25 6.26
C SER A 91 -2.92 -9.52 7.10
N ALA A 92 -4.14 -10.05 7.15
CA ALA A 92 -5.24 -9.46 7.89
C ALA A 92 -4.98 -9.53 9.40
N SER A 93 -5.28 -8.45 10.12
CA SER A 93 -5.32 -8.51 11.58
C SER A 93 -6.50 -9.39 12.02
N PRO A 94 -6.40 -10.07 13.17
CA PRO A 94 -7.51 -10.86 13.70
C PRO A 94 -8.81 -10.07 13.75
N GLY A 95 -9.90 -10.66 13.23
CA GLY A 95 -11.21 -10.03 13.13
C GLY A 95 -11.44 -9.15 11.89
N MET A 96 -10.42 -8.91 11.07
CA MET A 96 -10.57 -8.20 9.80
C MET A 96 -11.05 -9.14 8.69
N PRO A 97 -11.91 -8.67 7.76
CA PRO A 97 -12.40 -9.51 6.67
C PRO A 97 -11.27 -9.86 5.68
N VAL A 98 -11.30 -11.09 5.16
CA VAL A 98 -10.43 -11.54 4.05
C VAL A 98 -11.26 -11.50 2.77
N VAL A 99 -11.28 -10.33 2.15
CA VAL A 99 -12.04 -10.03 0.92
C VAL A 99 -11.20 -9.19 -0.02
N GLU A 100 -11.50 -9.25 -1.30
CA GLU A 100 -10.75 -8.54 -2.33
C GLU A 100 -10.76 -7.02 -2.12
N THR A 101 -11.88 -6.47 -1.68
CA THR A 101 -12.03 -5.03 -1.42
C THR A 101 -11.18 -4.52 -0.26
N ALA A 102 -10.71 -5.41 0.63
CA ALA A 102 -9.76 -5.08 1.70
C ALA A 102 -8.29 -5.09 1.24
N CYS A 103 -7.99 -5.52 0.00
CA CYS A 103 -6.63 -5.58 -0.52
C CYS A 103 -6.22 -4.22 -1.11
N ALA A 104 -5.09 -3.67 -0.64
CA ALA A 104 -4.47 -2.51 -1.26
C ALA A 104 -3.86 -2.88 -2.63
N PRO A 105 -3.68 -1.91 -3.54
CA PRO A 105 -3.92 -0.50 -3.33
C PRO A 105 -5.41 -0.11 -3.38
N PHE A 106 -5.77 0.84 -2.53
CA PHE A 106 -7.03 1.57 -2.63
C PHE A 106 -6.88 2.65 -3.71
N THR A 107 -7.99 3.08 -4.33
CA THR A 107 -7.95 4.06 -5.41
C THR A 107 -9.15 5.00 -5.40
N ALA A 108 -8.95 6.22 -5.87
CA ALA A 108 -9.99 7.16 -6.25
C ALA A 108 -9.40 8.19 -7.23
N GLY A 109 -10.00 8.34 -8.42
CA GLY A 109 -9.43 9.18 -9.47
C GLY A 109 -8.00 8.75 -9.80
N PRO A 110 -7.02 9.67 -9.77
CA PRO A 110 -5.63 9.37 -10.13
C PRO A 110 -4.82 8.71 -9.01
N TRP A 111 -5.37 8.48 -7.84
CA TRP A 111 -4.62 8.12 -6.66
C TRP A 111 -4.58 6.61 -6.39
N LEU A 112 -3.42 6.13 -5.96
CA LEU A 112 -3.22 4.81 -5.36
C LEU A 112 -2.70 4.96 -3.93
N PHE A 113 -3.21 4.14 -3.01
CA PHE A 113 -2.86 4.18 -1.60
C PHE A 113 -2.71 2.79 -0.99
N SER A 114 -1.76 2.64 -0.10
CA SER A 114 -1.55 1.43 0.70
C SER A 114 -1.16 1.76 2.13
N HIS A 115 -1.60 0.93 3.07
CA HIS A 115 -1.19 0.95 4.47
C HIS A 115 -0.52 -0.37 4.85
N ASN A 116 0.72 -0.30 5.34
CA ASN A 116 1.39 -1.40 6.02
C ASN A 116 1.53 -1.08 7.50
N GLY A 117 0.71 -1.71 8.30
CA GLY A 117 0.67 -1.47 9.74
C GLY A 117 -0.60 -1.97 10.40
N ARG A 118 -0.96 -1.35 11.50
CA ARG A 118 -2.25 -1.53 12.20
C ARG A 118 -2.53 -0.34 13.11
N ILE A 119 -3.79 -0.02 13.32
CA ILE A 119 -4.24 0.94 14.33
C ILE A 119 -4.51 0.20 15.64
N ILE A 120 -3.85 0.63 16.72
CA ILE A 120 -4.08 0.06 18.07
C ILE A 120 -5.46 0.51 18.58
N GLY A 121 -6.20 -0.44 19.20
CA GLY A 121 -7.55 -0.16 19.73
C GLY A 121 -8.62 0.05 18.65
N TRP A 122 -8.35 -0.36 17.40
CA TRP A 122 -9.33 -0.34 16.31
C TRP A 122 -10.62 -1.11 16.67
N PRO A 123 -11.82 -0.60 16.33
CA PRO A 123 -12.09 0.71 15.72
C PRO A 123 -12.23 1.86 16.74
N GLY A 124 -12.34 1.56 18.04
CA GLY A 124 -12.73 2.50 19.10
C GLY A 124 -11.79 3.71 19.21
N SER A 125 -10.48 3.50 19.08
CA SER A 125 -9.48 4.56 19.24
C SER A 125 -9.57 5.69 18.21
N VAL A 126 -10.12 5.42 17.02
CA VAL A 126 -10.21 6.38 15.91
C VAL A 126 -11.62 6.85 15.59
N THR A 127 -12.59 6.54 16.46
CA THR A 127 -14.01 6.94 16.25
C THR A 127 -14.16 8.45 16.08
N ALA A 128 -13.43 9.26 16.87
CA ALA A 128 -13.47 10.70 16.77
C ALA A 128 -12.92 11.23 15.43
N LEU A 129 -11.91 10.57 14.84
CA LEU A 129 -11.40 10.90 13.53
C LEU A 129 -12.39 10.49 12.43
N ALA A 130 -12.98 9.31 12.55
CA ALA A 130 -14.01 8.84 11.63
C ALA A 130 -15.24 9.76 11.62
N ALA A 131 -15.65 10.27 12.77
CA ALA A 131 -16.79 11.19 12.90
C ALA A 131 -16.61 12.53 12.17
N ARG A 132 -15.40 12.88 11.78
CA ARG A 132 -15.11 14.09 10.98
C ARG A 132 -15.37 13.89 9.48
N LEU A 133 -15.48 12.64 9.05
CA LEU A 133 -15.76 12.32 7.65
C LEU A 133 -17.25 12.51 7.33
N PRO A 134 -17.58 12.93 6.10
CA PRO A 134 -18.95 12.83 5.60
C PRO A 134 -19.48 11.40 5.74
N VAL A 135 -20.74 11.26 6.15
CA VAL A 135 -21.36 9.94 6.31
C VAL A 135 -21.27 9.10 5.03
N ALA A 136 -21.39 9.73 3.87
CA ALA A 136 -21.26 9.07 2.58
C ALA A 136 -19.88 8.41 2.40
N ASP A 137 -18.79 9.02 2.89
CA ASP A 137 -17.45 8.43 2.82
C ASP A 137 -17.33 7.20 3.74
N LEU A 138 -18.00 7.20 4.89
CA LEU A 138 -18.06 6.04 5.79
C LEU A 138 -18.90 4.89 5.22
N LEU A 139 -20.03 5.21 4.58
CA LEU A 139 -20.91 4.20 3.96
C LEU A 139 -20.31 3.56 2.70
N THR A 140 -19.29 4.19 2.11
CA THR A 140 -18.61 3.73 0.89
C THR A 140 -17.18 3.29 1.12
N LEU A 141 -16.82 2.90 2.36
CA LEU A 141 -15.54 2.26 2.62
C LEU A 141 -15.41 0.97 1.80
N ASP A 142 -14.24 0.74 1.23
CA ASP A 142 -13.95 -0.49 0.46
C ASP A 142 -14.14 -1.75 1.31
N ALA A 143 -13.82 -1.68 2.60
CA ALA A 143 -14.00 -2.75 3.58
C ALA A 143 -13.99 -2.16 5.01
N PRO A 144 -14.56 -2.84 6.03
CA PRO A 144 -14.50 -2.40 7.42
C PRO A 144 -13.12 -2.69 8.03
N THR A 145 -12.09 -1.98 7.55
CA THR A 145 -10.70 -2.12 7.99
C THR A 145 -10.07 -0.77 8.31
N ASP A 146 -9.04 -0.79 9.15
CA ASP A 146 -8.25 0.40 9.47
C ASP A 146 -7.61 1.03 8.22
N ALA A 147 -7.12 0.21 7.29
CA ALA A 147 -6.56 0.69 6.03
C ALA A 147 -7.59 1.43 5.15
N ALA A 148 -8.83 0.94 5.09
CA ALA A 148 -9.88 1.61 4.33
C ALA A 148 -10.32 2.92 5.00
N LEU A 149 -10.34 2.99 6.35
CA LEU A 149 -10.59 4.25 7.05
C LEU A 149 -9.45 5.26 6.83
N LEU A 150 -8.20 4.83 6.94
CA LEU A 150 -7.04 5.68 6.62
C LEU A 150 -7.15 6.23 5.20
N TRP A 151 -7.51 5.38 4.23
CA TRP A 151 -7.76 5.83 2.87
C TRP A 151 -8.89 6.85 2.78
N ALA A 152 -9.98 6.67 3.49
CA ALA A 152 -11.08 7.63 3.49
C ALA A 152 -10.65 9.00 4.06
N LEU A 153 -9.86 9.02 5.15
CA LEU A 153 -9.31 10.24 5.72
C LEU A 153 -8.38 10.96 4.74
N VAL A 154 -7.45 10.25 4.14
CA VAL A 154 -6.52 10.78 3.13
C VAL A 154 -7.30 11.29 1.90
N ARG A 155 -8.17 10.47 1.34
CA ARG A 155 -8.97 10.79 0.15
C ARG A 155 -9.86 12.03 0.36
N HIS A 156 -10.45 12.19 1.53
CA HIS A 156 -11.28 13.35 1.87
C HIS A 156 -10.50 14.65 1.76
N ARG A 157 -9.29 14.70 2.30
CA ARG A 157 -8.42 15.88 2.29
C ARG A 157 -7.81 16.14 0.90
N LEU A 158 -7.41 15.08 0.19
CA LEU A 158 -6.94 15.22 -1.20
C LEU A 158 -8.02 15.82 -2.11
N ARG A 159 -9.29 15.46 -1.92
CA ARG A 159 -10.42 16.07 -2.66
C ARG A 159 -10.63 17.54 -2.32
N ALA A 160 -10.21 17.98 -1.14
CA ALA A 160 -10.21 19.39 -0.76
C ALA A 160 -9.02 20.17 -1.39
N GLY A 161 -8.13 19.49 -2.13
CA GLY A 161 -6.98 20.10 -2.81
C GLY A 161 -5.73 20.22 -1.94
N GLU A 162 -5.68 19.54 -0.79
CA GLU A 162 -4.50 19.58 0.07
C GLU A 162 -3.35 18.76 -0.55
N PRO A 163 -2.07 19.19 -0.39
CA PRO A 163 -0.92 18.46 -0.92
C PRO A 163 -0.77 17.07 -0.28
N PRO A 164 -0.44 16.02 -1.06
CA PRO A 164 -0.43 14.66 -0.55
C PRO A 164 0.62 14.40 0.54
N ASP A 165 1.75 15.06 0.54
CA ASP A 165 2.79 14.97 1.56
C ASP A 165 2.30 15.54 2.90
N VAL A 166 1.63 16.69 2.90
CA VAL A 166 0.99 17.28 4.07
C VAL A 166 -0.10 16.36 4.60
N VAL A 167 -0.99 15.88 3.70
CA VAL A 167 -2.12 15.02 4.07
C VAL A 167 -1.65 13.74 4.76
N LEU A 168 -0.67 13.02 4.17
CA LEU A 168 -0.19 11.79 4.74
C LEU A 168 0.51 12.01 6.10
N ALA A 169 1.32 13.07 6.21
CA ALA A 169 2.01 13.39 7.46
C ALA A 169 1.00 13.70 8.59
N GLU A 170 0.01 14.53 8.32
CA GLU A 170 -0.98 14.94 9.34
C GLU A 170 -1.94 13.80 9.70
N VAL A 171 -2.43 13.01 8.73
CA VAL A 171 -3.24 11.82 9.03
C VAL A 171 -2.46 10.82 9.90
N ALA A 172 -1.17 10.59 9.59
CA ALA A 172 -0.33 9.74 10.42
C ALA A 172 -0.14 10.30 11.84
N ALA A 173 0.05 11.61 11.98
CA ALA A 173 0.18 12.29 13.27
C ALA A 173 -1.12 12.23 14.09
N GLU A 174 -2.28 12.53 13.48
CA GLU A 174 -3.60 12.48 14.12
C GLU A 174 -3.92 11.06 14.62
N VAL A 175 -3.65 10.04 13.81
CA VAL A 175 -3.88 8.63 14.20
C VAL A 175 -2.89 8.20 15.28
N THR A 176 -1.64 8.65 15.22
CA THR A 176 -0.66 8.37 16.29
C THR A 176 -1.08 8.99 17.62
N ALA A 177 -1.64 10.19 17.60
CA ALA A 177 -2.16 10.86 18.80
C ALA A 177 -3.40 10.16 19.36
N ALA A 178 -4.33 9.72 18.51
CA ALA A 178 -5.56 9.05 18.90
C ALA A 178 -5.33 7.59 19.34
N ALA A 179 -4.33 6.92 18.77
CA ALA A 179 -4.03 5.50 18.98
C ALA A 179 -2.51 5.27 19.12
N PRO A 180 -1.90 5.67 20.24
CA PRO A 180 -0.46 5.49 20.46
C PRO A 180 0.01 4.05 20.27
N GLY A 181 1.19 3.87 19.67
CA GLY A 181 1.74 2.55 19.32
C GLY A 181 1.22 1.96 18.01
N SER A 182 0.35 2.69 17.28
CA SER A 182 -0.06 2.32 15.92
C SER A 182 1.14 2.35 14.97
N ARG A 183 1.15 1.44 14.00
CA ARG A 183 2.16 1.40 12.94
C ARG A 183 1.52 1.93 11.66
N LEU A 184 2.11 2.97 11.08
CA LEU A 184 1.49 3.73 10.00
C LEU A 184 2.51 4.00 8.88
N ASN A 185 2.94 2.92 8.20
CA ASN A 185 3.63 3.08 6.93
C ASN A 185 2.57 3.25 5.85
N LEU A 186 2.29 4.49 5.52
CA LEU A 186 1.40 4.88 4.43
C LEU A 186 2.23 5.04 3.17
N LEU A 187 1.72 4.56 2.05
CA LEU A 187 2.37 4.68 0.75
C LEU A 187 1.35 5.15 -0.28
N PHE A 188 1.67 6.21 -0.99
CA PHE A 188 0.79 6.90 -1.92
C PHE A 188 1.53 7.21 -3.22
N THR A 189 0.80 7.21 -4.33
CA THR A 189 1.24 7.78 -5.60
C THR A 189 0.04 8.26 -6.41
N ASP A 190 0.27 9.29 -7.22
CA ASP A 190 -0.65 9.79 -8.25
C ASP A 190 -0.10 9.52 -9.68
N GLY A 191 0.96 8.72 -9.78
CA GLY A 191 1.67 8.44 -11.03
C GLY A 191 2.82 9.39 -11.32
N THR A 192 2.96 10.50 -10.58
CA THR A 192 4.02 11.51 -10.76
C THR A 192 4.92 11.67 -9.54
N VAL A 193 4.39 11.40 -8.35
CA VAL A 193 5.12 11.42 -7.08
C VAL A 193 4.89 10.16 -6.28
N ILE A 194 5.82 9.82 -5.40
CA ILE A 194 5.64 8.85 -4.32
C ILE A 194 5.74 9.60 -3.02
N VAL A 195 4.73 9.43 -2.15
CA VAL A 195 4.74 9.95 -0.78
C VAL A 195 4.63 8.78 0.19
N ALA A 196 5.47 8.76 1.22
CA ALA A 196 5.48 7.70 2.21
C ALA A 196 5.66 8.25 3.63
N THR A 197 5.04 7.57 4.61
CA THR A 197 5.31 7.79 6.04
C THR A 197 5.99 6.58 6.66
N THR A 198 6.82 6.81 7.67
CA THR A 198 7.52 5.76 8.44
C THR A 198 7.23 5.94 9.92
N VAL A 199 6.21 5.23 10.42
CA VAL A 199 5.89 5.23 11.86
C VAL A 199 6.09 3.83 12.40
N HIS A 200 7.11 3.64 13.24
CA HIS A 200 7.58 2.41 13.86
C HIS A 200 8.30 1.40 12.95
N HIS A 201 8.17 1.48 11.63
CA HIS A 201 8.92 0.65 10.68
C HIS A 201 9.60 1.51 9.63
N ALA A 202 10.81 1.16 9.28
CA ALA A 202 11.53 1.78 8.17
C ALA A 202 10.94 1.35 6.81
N LEU A 203 11.20 2.15 5.79
CA LEU A 203 11.06 1.80 4.39
C LEU A 203 12.45 1.80 3.74
N SER A 204 12.65 0.90 2.81
CA SER A 204 13.81 0.90 1.94
C SER A 204 13.54 1.81 0.75
N VAL A 205 14.50 2.66 0.41
CA VAL A 205 14.45 3.50 -0.79
C VAL A 205 15.66 3.17 -1.63
N ARG A 206 15.43 2.82 -2.89
CA ARG A 206 16.48 2.59 -3.88
C ARG A 206 16.33 3.57 -5.03
N HIS A 207 17.41 4.30 -5.29
CA HIS A 207 17.57 5.11 -6.50
C HIS A 207 18.38 4.30 -7.51
N GLY A 208 17.94 4.25 -8.76
CA GLY A 208 18.65 3.54 -9.82
C GLY A 208 18.25 4.05 -11.18
N GLY A 209 19.26 4.44 -12.01
CA GLY A 209 18.98 5.14 -13.25
C GLY A 209 18.12 6.38 -13.00
N ASP A 210 17.07 6.56 -13.80
CA ASP A 210 16.10 7.67 -13.65
C ASP A 210 14.87 7.30 -12.82
N GLY A 211 14.95 6.27 -11.96
CA GLY A 211 13.81 5.77 -11.20
C GLY A 211 14.06 5.66 -9.70
N VAL A 212 12.97 5.63 -8.94
CA VAL A 212 12.95 5.39 -7.50
C VAL A 212 12.01 4.21 -7.17
N LEU A 213 12.45 3.37 -6.24
CA LEU A 213 11.67 2.27 -5.69
C LEU A 213 11.64 2.42 -4.17
N VAL A 214 10.43 2.48 -3.61
CA VAL A 214 10.17 2.52 -2.17
C VAL A 214 9.50 1.21 -1.79
N ALA A 215 10.05 0.48 -0.83
CA ALA A 215 9.53 -0.83 -0.44
C ALA A 215 9.63 -1.07 1.07
N SER A 216 8.80 -1.98 1.58
CA SER A 216 8.85 -2.40 2.98
C SER A 216 10.18 -3.02 3.37
N GLU A 217 10.84 -3.71 2.43
CA GLU A 217 12.17 -4.30 2.58
C GLU A 217 12.97 -4.10 1.28
N PRO A 218 14.31 -4.09 1.32
CA PRO A 218 15.11 -4.08 0.10
C PRO A 218 14.73 -5.25 -0.82
N THR A 219 14.63 -5.00 -2.13
CA THR A 219 14.26 -6.03 -3.11
C THR A 219 15.45 -6.84 -3.62
N ASP A 220 16.66 -6.39 -3.33
CA ASP A 220 17.94 -7.03 -3.62
C ASP A 220 18.77 -7.10 -2.34
N HIS A 221 19.70 -8.02 -2.30
CA HIS A 221 20.75 -8.02 -1.30
C HIS A 221 21.70 -6.89 -1.71
N GLY A 222 21.47 -5.68 -1.18
CA GLY A 222 22.33 -4.56 -1.45
C GLY A 222 23.78 -4.99 -1.27
N SER A 223 24.57 -4.92 -2.33
CA SER A 223 26.01 -4.83 -2.22
C SER A 223 26.25 -3.53 -1.45
N GLY A 224 26.59 -3.69 -0.14
CA GLY A 224 26.91 -2.63 0.78
C GLY A 224 28.03 -1.71 0.29
#